data_a96e1d26a89f0274d5d0cfe2eb544f31
#
_entry.id   a96e1d26a89f0274d5d0cfe2eb544f31
#
_cell.length_a   1.000
_cell.length_b   1.000
_cell.length_c   1.000
_cell.angle_alpha   90.00
_cell.angle_beta   90.00
_cell.angle_gamma   90.00
#
_symmetry.space_group_name_H-M   'P 1'
#
loop_
_entity.id
_entity.type
_entity.pdbx_description
1 polymer ?
#
loop_
_entity_poly.entity_id
_entity_poly.type
_entity_poly.pdbx_seq_one_letter_code
_entity_poly.pdbx_strand_id
1 'polypeptide(L)'
;STIGILLKFNFKPYNHIFTMFILVCQFLTMYIYILFICVYLYRFSFKFVKRRPYRFGNIVATMIAITLTISGFHSHYNKKEVVYHVTVPKTSSVSQLKICLVSDLHLSSGTYMRQVRKLVKTVNDKHYDLVCFAGDVFDENTPDALMNRSLQEFKNMKSTYGTYWISGNHEYYGKHTDFT
;
A
#
# COMPACT_ATOMS: atom_id res chain seq x y z
N SER A 1 -14.90 12.50 -1.65
CA SER A 1 -15.00 12.84 -3.06
C SER A 1 -16.26 12.20 -3.67
N THR A 2 -16.94 12.91 -4.55
CA THR A 2 -18.26 12.57 -5.11
C THR A 2 -18.27 11.24 -5.87
N ILE A 3 -17.16 10.81 -6.41
CA ILE A 3 -17.01 9.53 -7.13
C ILE A 3 -16.99 8.34 -6.16
N GLY A 4 -16.43 8.50 -4.96
CA GLY A 4 -16.44 7.46 -3.92
C GLY A 4 -17.84 7.17 -3.37
N ILE A 5 -18.75 8.13 -3.45
CA ILE A 5 -20.13 7.97 -2.96
C ILE A 5 -21.00 7.20 -3.98
N LEU A 6 -20.77 7.39 -5.26
CA LEU A 6 -21.51 6.69 -6.32
C LEU A 6 -21.17 5.20 -6.44
N LEU A 7 -19.99 4.79 -6.01
CA LEU A 7 -19.57 3.38 -6.02
C LEU A 7 -19.98 2.58 -4.76
N LYS A 8 -20.61 3.22 -3.77
CA LYS A 8 -21.18 2.53 -2.59
C LYS A 8 -22.48 1.77 -2.88
N PHE A 9 -22.96 1.77 -4.11
CA PHE A 9 -24.14 0.97 -4.49
C PHE A 9 -23.77 -0.50 -4.67
N ASN A 10 -24.01 -1.29 -3.61
CA ASN A 10 -24.36 -2.73 -3.59
C ASN A 10 -23.83 -3.63 -4.72
N PHE A 11 -22.53 -3.66 -4.99
CA PHE A 11 -21.95 -4.76 -5.74
C PHE A 11 -21.35 -5.79 -4.76
N LYS A 12 -22.01 -6.94 -4.68
CA LYS A 12 -21.50 -8.16 -3.99
C LYS A 12 -20.19 -8.65 -4.61
N PRO A 13 -19.48 -9.57 -3.97
CA PRO A 13 -18.05 -9.56 -3.78
C PRO A 13 -17.30 -9.27 -5.07
N TYR A 14 -16.62 -8.15 -5.09
CA TYR A 14 -15.78 -7.73 -6.21
C TYR A 14 -14.80 -8.85 -6.57
N ASN A 15 -14.89 -9.31 -7.81
CA ASN A 15 -13.81 -10.07 -8.38
C ASN A 15 -12.56 -9.20 -8.26
N HIS A 16 -11.58 -9.66 -7.51
CA HIS A 16 -10.32 -8.96 -7.25
C HIS A 16 -9.68 -8.41 -8.56
N ILE A 17 -9.76 -9.17 -9.65
CA ILE A 17 -9.28 -8.76 -10.97
C ILE A 17 -10.01 -7.49 -11.45
N PHE A 18 -11.31 -7.40 -11.26
CA PHE A 18 -12.10 -6.24 -11.66
C PHE A 18 -11.77 -5.00 -10.82
N THR A 19 -11.61 -5.15 -9.52
CA THR A 19 -11.18 -4.05 -8.63
C THR A 19 -9.79 -3.54 -9.03
N MET A 20 -8.85 -4.44 -9.28
CA MET A 20 -7.50 -4.07 -9.74
C MET A 20 -7.54 -3.36 -11.10
N PHE A 21 -8.38 -3.83 -12.02
CA PHE A 21 -8.56 -3.18 -13.32
C PHE A 21 -9.06 -1.75 -13.16
N ILE A 22 -10.08 -1.52 -12.32
CA ILE A 22 -10.61 -0.17 -12.05
C ILE A 22 -9.51 0.73 -11.46
N LEU A 23 -8.73 0.25 -10.47
CA LEU A 23 -7.65 1.02 -9.87
C LEU A 23 -6.58 1.40 -10.89
N VAL A 24 -6.16 0.45 -11.73
CA VAL A 24 -5.20 0.72 -12.83
C VAL A 24 -5.73 1.79 -13.76
N CYS A 25 -6.99 1.66 -14.21
CA CYS A 25 -7.62 2.65 -15.09
C CYS A 25 -7.70 4.03 -14.43
N GLN A 26 -8.04 4.09 -13.15
CA GLN A 26 -8.15 5.35 -12.41
C GLN A 26 -6.78 6.05 -12.29
N PHE A 27 -5.73 5.33 -11.88
CA PHE A 27 -4.39 5.91 -11.80
C PHE A 27 -3.85 6.33 -13.16
N LEU A 28 -4.02 5.49 -14.19
CA LEU A 28 -3.60 5.81 -15.55
C LEU A 28 -4.32 7.07 -16.06
N THR A 29 -5.62 7.16 -15.86
CA THR A 29 -6.43 8.33 -16.25
C THR A 29 -5.93 9.59 -15.54
N MET A 30 -5.69 9.52 -14.23
CA MET A 30 -5.17 10.64 -13.45
C MET A 30 -3.82 11.14 -14.00
N TYR A 31 -2.87 10.23 -14.26
CA TYR A 31 -1.57 10.61 -14.83
C TYR A 31 -1.70 11.21 -16.23
N ILE A 32 -2.58 10.64 -17.07
CA ILE A 32 -2.83 11.19 -18.43
C ILE A 32 -3.39 12.60 -18.33
N TYR A 33 -4.35 12.88 -17.45
CA TYR A 33 -4.89 14.23 -17.27
C TYR A 33 -3.82 15.22 -16.82
N ILE A 34 -3.02 14.87 -15.82
CA ILE A 34 -1.93 15.74 -15.35
C ILE A 34 -0.96 16.06 -16.47
N LEU A 35 -0.57 15.06 -17.25
CA LEU A 35 0.38 15.24 -18.34
C LEU A 35 -0.22 16.01 -19.52
N PHE A 36 -1.52 15.86 -19.81
CA PHE A 36 -2.19 16.69 -20.81
C PHE A 36 -2.26 18.16 -20.37
N ILE A 37 -2.51 18.42 -19.08
CA ILE A 37 -2.45 19.77 -18.54
C ILE A 37 -1.04 20.35 -18.73
N CYS A 38 0.00 19.60 -18.40
CA CYS A 38 1.39 20.02 -18.60
C CYS A 38 1.71 20.32 -20.08
N VAL A 39 1.28 19.45 -21.01
CA VAL A 39 1.45 19.64 -22.45
C VAL A 39 0.66 20.86 -22.95
N TYR A 40 -0.54 21.08 -22.44
CA TYR A 40 -1.36 22.25 -22.76
C TYR A 40 -0.68 23.54 -22.30
N LEU A 41 -0.22 23.60 -21.05
CA LEU A 41 0.51 24.74 -20.50
C LEU A 41 1.81 25.01 -21.27
N TYR A 42 2.55 23.96 -21.62
CA TYR A 42 3.73 24.05 -22.48
C TYR A 42 3.37 24.67 -23.83
N ARG A 43 2.35 24.18 -24.54
CA ARG A 43 1.89 24.73 -25.82
C ARG A 43 1.41 26.17 -25.69
N PHE A 44 0.71 26.51 -24.62
CA PHE A 44 0.25 27.86 -24.31
C PHE A 44 1.43 28.82 -24.17
N SER A 45 2.50 28.43 -23.47
CA SER A 45 3.73 29.21 -23.33
C SER A 45 4.35 29.55 -24.70
N PHE A 46 4.34 28.60 -25.66
CA PHE A 46 4.88 28.80 -26.99
C PHE A 46 4.06 29.77 -27.87
N LYS A 47 2.79 30.00 -27.52
CA LYS A 47 1.97 31.02 -28.20
C LYS A 47 2.58 32.42 -28.06
N PHE A 48 3.21 32.69 -26.93
CA PHE A 48 3.87 33.97 -26.66
C PHE A 48 5.28 34.06 -27.28
N VAL A 49 5.95 32.93 -27.49
CA VAL A 49 7.34 32.87 -28.02
C VAL A 49 7.39 32.70 -29.55
N LYS A 50 6.26 32.59 -30.22
CA LYS A 50 6.15 32.36 -31.69
C LYS A 50 6.91 31.12 -32.20
N ARG A 51 7.18 30.12 -31.35
CA ARG A 51 7.82 28.85 -31.74
C ARG A 51 6.78 27.76 -31.91
N ARG A 52 7.03 26.78 -32.80
CA ARG A 52 6.15 25.62 -32.95
C ARG A 52 6.39 24.62 -31.80
N PRO A 53 5.33 24.18 -31.08
CA PRO A 53 5.50 23.19 -30.03
C PRO A 53 5.91 21.82 -30.61
N TYR A 54 6.59 21.03 -29.80
CA TYR A 54 7.03 19.69 -30.19
C TYR A 54 5.84 18.78 -30.54
N ARG A 55 5.84 18.22 -31.77
CA ARG A 55 4.68 17.48 -32.31
C ARG A 55 4.36 16.18 -31.55
N PHE A 56 5.36 15.57 -30.95
CA PHE A 56 5.23 14.29 -30.23
C PHE A 56 5.01 14.44 -28.72
N GLY A 57 4.76 15.65 -28.23
CA GLY A 57 4.58 15.90 -26.78
C GLY A 57 3.52 15.02 -26.13
N ASN A 58 2.40 14.78 -26.80
CA ASN A 58 1.33 13.92 -26.27
C ASN A 58 1.76 12.45 -26.19
N ILE A 59 2.51 11.96 -27.16
CA ILE A 59 3.04 10.58 -27.17
C ILE A 59 4.02 10.40 -26.00
N VAL A 60 4.95 11.33 -25.85
CA VAL A 60 5.93 11.31 -24.75
C VAL A 60 5.21 11.35 -23.39
N ALA A 61 4.21 12.24 -23.23
CA ALA A 61 3.41 12.31 -22.01
C ALA A 61 2.70 10.99 -21.71
N THR A 62 2.09 10.36 -22.71
CA THR A 62 1.42 9.08 -22.54
C THR A 62 2.40 7.96 -22.13
N MET A 63 3.56 7.91 -22.77
CA MET A 63 4.60 6.94 -22.44
C MET A 63 5.11 7.11 -21.00
N ILE A 64 5.29 8.34 -20.55
CA ILE A 64 5.66 8.65 -19.16
C ILE A 64 4.55 8.19 -18.21
N ALA A 65 3.27 8.47 -18.51
CA ALA A 65 2.15 8.04 -17.68
C ALA A 65 2.10 6.52 -17.51
N ILE A 66 2.26 5.77 -18.61
CA ILE A 66 2.30 4.31 -18.58
C ILE A 66 3.48 3.82 -17.71
N THR A 67 4.66 4.39 -17.89
CA THR A 67 5.86 4.01 -17.13
C THR A 67 5.68 4.27 -15.63
N LEU A 68 5.14 5.44 -15.26
CA LEU A 68 4.88 5.78 -13.86
C LEU A 68 3.83 4.84 -13.24
N THR A 69 2.78 4.50 -13.99
CA THR A 69 1.75 3.56 -13.52
C THR A 69 2.33 2.18 -13.26
N ILE A 70 3.09 1.64 -14.22
CA ILE A 70 3.77 0.34 -14.08
C ILE A 70 4.74 0.35 -12.89
N SER A 71 5.55 1.41 -12.76
CA SER A 71 6.49 1.58 -11.66
C SER A 71 5.80 1.65 -10.30
N GLY A 72 4.68 2.37 -10.20
CA GLY A 72 3.87 2.44 -8.99
C GLY A 72 3.32 1.08 -8.57
N PHE A 73 2.77 0.31 -9.52
CA PHE A 73 2.32 -1.05 -9.25
C PHE A 73 3.46 -1.98 -8.83
N HIS A 74 4.59 -1.92 -9.50
CA HIS A 74 5.75 -2.72 -9.14
C HIS A 74 6.22 -2.42 -7.70
N SER A 75 6.29 -1.15 -7.32
CA SER A 75 6.67 -0.72 -5.97
C SER A 75 5.65 -1.16 -4.92
N HIS A 76 4.35 -1.10 -5.24
CA HIS A 76 3.29 -1.54 -4.33
C HIS A 76 3.40 -3.04 -3.97
N TYR A 77 3.74 -3.89 -4.93
CA TYR A 77 3.86 -5.34 -4.69
C TYR A 77 5.23 -5.77 -4.15
N ASN A 78 6.28 -4.97 -4.35
CA ASN A 78 7.63 -5.26 -3.90
C ASN A 78 7.96 -4.49 -2.61
N LYS A 79 7.36 -4.93 -1.50
CA LYS A 79 7.69 -4.41 -0.18
C LYS A 79 9.16 -4.66 0.13
N LYS A 80 9.86 -3.61 0.57
CA LYS A 80 11.27 -3.69 0.97
C LYS A 80 11.36 -3.66 2.49
N GLU A 81 12.26 -4.48 3.01
CA GLU A 81 12.66 -4.39 4.40
C GLU A 81 13.72 -3.32 4.55
N VAL A 82 13.60 -2.52 5.60
CA VAL A 82 14.60 -1.54 5.99
C VAL A 82 15.14 -1.95 7.35
N VAL A 83 16.45 -2.10 7.46
CA VAL A 83 17.11 -2.50 8.71
C VAL A 83 17.75 -1.28 9.35
N TYR A 84 17.41 -1.06 10.61
CA TYR A 84 18.04 -0.03 11.44
C TYR A 84 18.85 -0.71 12.55
N HIS A 85 20.07 -0.24 12.75
CA HIS A 85 20.90 -0.64 13.89
C HIS A 85 20.87 0.48 14.93
N VAL A 86 20.30 0.18 16.09
CA VAL A 86 20.18 1.14 17.20
C VAL A 86 20.97 0.63 18.39
N THR A 87 21.89 1.45 18.88
CA THR A 87 22.64 1.15 20.10
C THR A 87 22.00 1.87 21.27
N VAL A 88 21.64 1.13 22.31
CA VAL A 88 21.08 1.68 23.53
C VAL A 88 22.18 1.70 24.60
N PRO A 89 22.59 2.89 25.10
CA PRO A 89 23.68 3.01 26.09
C PRO A 89 23.18 2.68 27.50
N LYS A 90 22.66 1.47 27.68
CA LYS A 90 22.17 0.96 28.98
C LYS A 90 22.64 -0.47 29.16
N THR A 91 22.95 -0.84 30.40
CA THR A 91 23.23 -2.23 30.78
C THR A 91 21.94 -3.04 30.69
N SER A 92 21.96 -4.16 30.01
CA SER A 92 20.84 -5.08 29.88
C SER A 92 21.32 -6.51 29.95
N SER A 93 20.48 -7.41 30.43
CA SER A 93 20.70 -8.86 30.36
C SER A 93 20.62 -9.41 28.93
N VAL A 94 20.04 -8.64 28.01
CA VAL A 94 19.94 -8.97 26.59
C VAL A 94 20.95 -8.15 25.81
N SER A 95 21.89 -8.80 25.14
CA SER A 95 22.94 -8.15 24.37
C SER A 95 22.46 -7.65 23.01
N GLN A 96 21.46 -8.30 22.45
CA GLN A 96 20.87 -7.94 21.15
C GLN A 96 19.39 -8.32 21.13
N LEU A 97 18.56 -7.45 20.57
CA LEU A 97 17.13 -7.67 20.35
C LEU A 97 16.77 -7.39 18.90
N LYS A 98 16.21 -8.37 18.22
CA LYS A 98 15.69 -8.22 16.85
C LYS A 98 14.19 -7.93 16.88
N ILE A 99 13.81 -6.71 16.51
CA ILE A 99 12.43 -6.28 16.48
C ILE A 99 11.96 -6.17 15.02
N CYS A 100 10.83 -6.80 14.71
CA CYS A 100 10.12 -6.56 13.46
C CYS A 100 9.02 -5.54 13.72
N LEU A 101 9.10 -4.40 13.06
CA LEU A 101 8.05 -3.38 13.07
C LEU A 101 7.29 -3.43 11.75
N VAL A 102 5.98 -3.57 11.82
CA VAL A 102 5.07 -3.63 10.67
C VAL A 102 4.01 -2.55 10.85
N SER A 103 3.84 -1.66 9.87
CA SER A 103 2.77 -0.66 9.85
C SER A 103 2.20 -0.51 8.45
N ASP A 104 1.04 0.14 8.35
CA ASP A 104 0.46 0.61 7.09
C ASP A 104 0.34 -0.51 6.02
N LEU A 105 -0.11 -1.69 6.42
CA LEU A 105 -0.33 -2.79 5.49
C LEU A 105 -1.55 -2.54 4.60
N HIS A 106 -2.54 -1.80 5.13
CA HIS A 106 -3.78 -1.45 4.43
C HIS A 106 -4.39 -2.65 3.70
N LEU A 107 -4.56 -3.76 4.44
CA LEU A 107 -5.18 -4.96 3.90
C LEU A 107 -6.63 -4.64 3.55
N SER A 108 -6.97 -4.75 2.29
CA SER A 108 -8.28 -4.40 1.75
C SER A 108 -8.71 -5.43 0.69
N SER A 109 -9.84 -5.19 0.04
CA SER A 109 -10.35 -6.08 -1.01
C SER A 109 -9.36 -6.36 -2.15
N GLY A 110 -8.37 -5.48 -2.32
CA GLY A 110 -7.27 -5.64 -3.29
C GLY A 110 -6.08 -6.46 -2.78
N THR A 111 -6.08 -6.87 -1.50
CA THR A 111 -4.95 -7.59 -0.92
C THR A 111 -5.06 -9.10 -1.16
N TYR A 112 -3.99 -9.67 -1.66
CA TYR A 112 -3.89 -11.14 -1.79
C TYR A 112 -3.40 -11.77 -0.49
N MET A 113 -4.04 -12.83 -0.03
CA MET A 113 -3.56 -13.65 1.09
C MET A 113 -2.11 -14.13 0.91
N ARG A 114 -1.62 -14.17 -0.33
CA ARG A 114 -0.19 -14.43 -0.62
C ARG A 114 0.74 -13.38 0.02
N GLN A 115 0.34 -12.11 0.09
CA GLN A 115 1.14 -11.05 0.73
C GLN A 115 1.19 -11.25 2.24
N VAL A 116 0.06 -11.59 2.85
CA VAL A 116 -0.04 -11.92 4.29
C VAL A 116 0.86 -13.12 4.61
N ARG A 117 0.75 -14.22 3.86
CA ARG A 117 1.59 -15.40 4.04
C ARG A 117 3.08 -15.12 3.81
N LYS A 118 3.41 -14.26 2.85
CA LYS A 118 4.80 -13.84 2.62
C LYS A 118 5.35 -13.09 3.82
N LEU A 119 4.56 -12.20 4.44
CA LEU A 119 4.96 -11.51 5.67
C LEU A 119 5.21 -12.50 6.81
N VAL A 120 4.24 -13.40 7.09
CA VAL A 120 4.38 -14.44 8.12
C VAL A 120 5.62 -15.29 7.89
N LYS A 121 5.82 -15.73 6.65
CA LYS A 121 7.03 -16.49 6.29
C LYS A 121 8.31 -15.69 6.54
N THR A 122 8.35 -14.43 6.13
CA THR A 122 9.52 -13.57 6.32
C THR A 122 9.86 -13.39 7.80
N VAL A 123 8.82 -13.16 8.64
CA VAL A 123 8.99 -13.06 10.10
C VAL A 123 9.60 -14.34 10.66
N ASN A 124 9.05 -15.48 10.28
CA ASN A 124 9.47 -16.79 10.79
C ASN A 124 10.89 -17.17 10.31
N ASP A 125 11.21 -16.92 9.04
CA ASP A 125 12.54 -17.23 8.46
C ASP A 125 13.66 -16.38 9.10
N LYS A 126 13.34 -15.17 9.56
CA LYS A 126 14.33 -14.24 10.13
C LYS A 126 14.49 -14.32 11.62
N HIS A 127 13.66 -15.09 12.30
CA HIS A 127 13.73 -15.32 13.74
C HIS A 127 13.81 -14.02 14.54
N TYR A 128 12.78 -13.18 14.43
CA TYR A 128 12.66 -11.96 15.23
C TYR A 128 12.31 -12.31 16.68
N ASP A 129 12.89 -11.56 17.62
CA ASP A 129 12.59 -11.73 19.04
C ASP A 129 11.25 -11.13 19.42
N LEU A 130 10.87 -10.04 18.75
CA LEU A 130 9.62 -9.31 18.99
C LEU A 130 9.01 -8.88 17.66
N VAL A 131 7.68 -8.99 17.53
CA VAL A 131 6.92 -8.47 16.40
C VAL A 131 5.95 -7.42 16.88
N CYS A 132 5.96 -6.25 16.27
CA CYS A 132 5.08 -5.14 16.60
C CYS A 132 4.31 -4.70 15.35
N PHE A 133 2.98 -4.74 15.41
CA PHE A 133 2.10 -4.07 14.46
C PHE A 133 1.77 -2.67 14.97
N ALA A 134 2.15 -1.64 14.22
CA ALA A 134 2.03 -0.24 14.61
C ALA A 134 0.85 0.47 13.92
N GLY A 135 -0.28 -0.24 13.78
CA GLY A 135 -1.53 0.27 13.24
C GLY A 135 -1.64 0.25 11.72
N ASP A 136 -2.82 0.58 11.25
CA ASP A 136 -3.24 0.64 9.84
C ASP A 136 -2.95 -0.67 9.07
N VAL A 137 -3.22 -1.79 9.72
CA VAL A 137 -3.08 -3.12 9.13
C VAL A 137 -4.28 -3.45 8.25
N PHE A 138 -5.48 -3.03 8.69
CA PHE A 138 -6.72 -3.17 7.95
C PHE A 138 -7.29 -1.81 7.57
N ASP A 139 -7.86 -1.72 6.36
CA ASP A 139 -8.64 -0.55 5.97
C ASP A 139 -10.04 -0.60 6.59
N GLU A 140 -10.71 0.57 6.68
CA GLU A 140 -12.09 0.68 7.19
C GLU A 140 -13.11 -0.15 6.44
N ASN A 141 -12.85 -0.49 5.19
CA ASN A 141 -13.73 -1.29 4.33
C ASN A 141 -13.18 -2.71 4.10
N THR A 142 -12.29 -3.20 4.96
CA THR A 142 -11.78 -4.57 4.87
C THR A 142 -12.91 -5.57 5.07
N PRO A 143 -13.14 -6.52 4.14
CA PRO A 143 -14.15 -7.55 4.34
C PRO A 143 -13.79 -8.44 5.53
N ASP A 144 -14.76 -8.74 6.39
CA ASP A 144 -14.58 -9.59 7.58
C ASP A 144 -13.91 -10.93 7.24
N ALA A 145 -14.30 -11.54 6.12
CA ALA A 145 -13.70 -12.80 5.68
C ALA A 145 -12.18 -12.67 5.41
N LEU A 146 -11.72 -11.54 4.87
CA LEU A 146 -10.30 -11.28 4.64
C LEU A 146 -9.59 -11.00 5.96
N MET A 147 -10.19 -10.19 6.82
CA MET A 147 -9.67 -9.86 8.15
C MET A 147 -9.47 -11.14 8.97
N ASN A 148 -10.51 -11.98 9.11
CA ASN A 148 -10.45 -13.22 9.86
C ASN A 148 -9.38 -14.18 9.32
N ARG A 149 -9.27 -14.33 8.00
CA ARG A 149 -8.24 -15.16 7.38
C ARG A 149 -6.83 -14.61 7.62
N SER A 150 -6.66 -13.28 7.58
CA SER A 150 -5.38 -12.63 7.86
C SER A 150 -4.96 -12.81 9.31
N LEU A 151 -5.89 -12.64 10.26
CA LEU A 151 -5.66 -12.87 11.68
C LEU A 151 -5.25 -14.33 11.97
N GLN A 152 -5.90 -15.30 11.30
CA GLN A 152 -5.51 -16.71 11.44
C GLN A 152 -4.09 -16.97 10.92
N GLU A 153 -3.69 -16.32 9.81
CA GLU A 153 -2.31 -16.43 9.33
C GLU A 153 -1.31 -15.75 10.27
N PHE A 154 -1.65 -14.59 10.86
CA PHE A 154 -0.78 -13.90 11.82
C PHE A 154 -0.53 -14.70 13.08
N LYS A 155 -1.47 -15.56 13.51
CA LYS A 155 -1.25 -16.49 14.62
C LYS A 155 -0.12 -17.49 14.39
N ASN A 156 0.28 -17.69 13.13
CA ASN A 156 1.41 -18.54 12.78
C ASN A 156 2.78 -17.83 12.89
N MET A 157 2.81 -16.54 13.24
CA MET A 157 4.06 -15.83 13.49
C MET A 157 4.72 -16.35 14.77
N LYS A 158 6.04 -16.55 14.67
CA LYS A 158 6.87 -17.03 15.77
C LYS A 158 7.83 -15.93 16.19
N SER A 159 7.83 -15.62 17.49
CA SER A 159 8.75 -14.65 18.09
C SER A 159 8.97 -15.02 19.56
N THR A 160 10.17 -14.71 20.08
CA THR A 160 10.57 -15.08 21.45
C THR A 160 9.72 -14.37 22.50
N TYR A 161 9.45 -13.09 22.28
CA TYR A 161 8.73 -12.24 23.25
C TYR A 161 7.30 -11.91 22.80
N GLY A 162 6.81 -12.58 21.74
CA GLY A 162 5.44 -12.46 21.27
C GLY A 162 5.22 -11.42 20.19
N THR A 163 3.98 -11.32 19.75
CA THR A 163 3.49 -10.38 18.74
C THR A 163 2.52 -9.42 19.40
N TYR A 164 2.76 -8.12 19.23
CA TYR A 164 1.96 -7.05 19.83
C TYR A 164 1.33 -6.22 18.73
N TRP A 165 0.18 -5.67 19.03
CA TRP A 165 -0.63 -4.91 18.11
C TRP A 165 -1.15 -3.63 18.76
N ILE A 166 -1.10 -2.51 18.02
CA ILE A 166 -1.84 -1.29 18.33
C ILE A 166 -2.71 -0.92 17.15
N SER A 167 -3.90 -0.40 17.40
CA SER A 167 -4.80 0.09 16.36
C SER A 167 -4.31 1.43 15.82
N GLY A 168 -4.40 1.62 14.50
CA GLY A 168 -4.23 2.90 13.84
C GLY A 168 -5.57 3.59 13.58
N ASN A 169 -5.55 4.67 12.80
CA ASN A 169 -6.76 5.42 12.52
C ASN A 169 -7.73 4.67 11.58
N HIS A 170 -7.24 3.82 10.69
CA HIS A 170 -8.09 3.03 9.79
C HIS A 170 -8.86 1.93 10.53
N GLU A 171 -8.25 1.25 11.48
CA GLU A 171 -8.97 0.32 12.36
C GLU A 171 -10.05 1.05 13.17
N TYR A 172 -9.74 2.23 13.70
CA TYR A 172 -10.69 3.04 14.45
C TYR A 172 -11.89 3.47 13.59
N TYR A 173 -11.68 3.93 12.36
CA TYR A 173 -12.75 4.31 11.43
C TYR A 173 -13.55 3.10 10.97
N GLY A 174 -12.94 1.95 10.81
CA GLY A 174 -13.58 0.68 10.47
C GLY A 174 -14.31 0.00 11.62
N LYS A 175 -14.21 0.54 12.85
CA LYS A 175 -14.68 -0.09 14.09
C LYS A 175 -14.06 -1.47 14.35
N HIS A 176 -12.85 -1.70 13.85
CA HIS A 176 -12.06 -2.90 14.03
C HIS A 176 -11.02 -2.69 15.15
N THR A 177 -11.47 -2.38 16.36
CA THR A 177 -10.57 -2.05 17.48
C THR A 177 -10.27 -3.25 18.40
N ASP A 178 -11.06 -4.31 18.34
CA ASP A 178 -10.94 -5.49 19.20
C ASP A 178 -10.36 -6.66 18.42
N PHE A 179 -9.06 -6.87 18.53
CA PHE A 179 -8.33 -7.99 17.92
C PHE A 179 -7.90 -9.05 18.97
N THR A 180 -8.55 -9.08 20.13
CA THR A 180 -8.32 -10.06 21.21
C THR A 180 -8.87 -11.45 20.91
#